data_06744c006e539ac49b836d7f19f6e650
#
_entry.id   06744c006e539ac49b836d7f19f6e650
#
_cell.length_a   1.000
_cell.length_b   1.000
_cell.length_c   1.000
_cell.angle_alpha   90.00
_cell.angle_beta   90.00
_cell.angle_gamma   90.00
#
_symmetry.space_group_name_H-M   'P 1'
#
loop_
_entity.id
_entity.type
_entity.pdbx_description
1 polymer ?
#
loop_
_entity_poly.entity_id
_entity_poly.type
_entity_poly.pdbx_seq_one_letter_code
_entity_poly.pdbx_strand_id
1 'polypeptide(L)'
;MKSLLNSFWEESVRRASASTFVATSLRSFRSRLPLSFIALMVFALIGTAGCEWGSIGYNKGYAPKQPIAFSHELHAGQYKVQCLYCHAGVERSAHSPVPSLNICMNCHIAVATDKPEIQKLTEAYNNKEPIPWVKVHMLPDHVKFNHSAHVQKFGAPQACHKCHGPVESMEVMYQHSSLSMGWCVQCHRQPEHQAPVNCSTCHY
;
A
#
# COMPACT_ATOMS: atom_id res chain seq x y z
N MET A 1 45.74 59.68 13.76
CA MET A 1 45.32 58.30 13.33
C MET A 1 44.07 58.30 12.47
N LYS A 2 43.79 59.43 11.72
CA LYS A 2 42.63 59.59 10.83
C LYS A 2 43.02 59.84 9.37
N SER A 3 44.33 59.84 9.05
CA SER A 3 44.82 60.19 7.72
C SER A 3 45.20 59.03 6.82
N LEU A 4 45.30 57.80 7.38
CA LEU A 4 45.71 56.59 6.61
C LEU A 4 44.54 55.73 6.11
N LEU A 5 43.34 56.05 6.55
CA LEU A 5 42.14 55.29 6.13
C LEU A 5 41.45 55.83 4.86
N ASN A 6 41.73 57.08 4.52
CA ASN A 6 41.13 57.73 3.33
C ASN A 6 41.87 57.39 2.03
N SER A 7 43.18 57.05 2.09
CA SER A 7 43.94 56.71 0.88
C SER A 7 43.65 55.33 0.35
N PHE A 8 43.22 54.40 1.21
CA PHE A 8 42.92 53.04 0.82
C PHE A 8 41.54 52.91 0.13
N TRP A 9 40.61 53.79 0.45
CA TRP A 9 39.28 53.79 -0.14
C TRP A 9 39.21 54.41 -1.53
N GLU A 10 40.00 55.42 -1.80
CA GLU A 10 40.05 56.08 -3.12
C GLU A 10 40.76 55.25 -4.20
N GLU A 11 41.71 54.41 -3.83
CA GLU A 11 42.41 53.52 -4.77
C GLU A 11 41.57 52.30 -5.18
N SER A 12 40.67 51.85 -4.33
CA SER A 12 39.71 50.78 -4.66
C SER A 12 38.64 51.24 -5.64
N VAL A 13 38.23 52.51 -5.58
CA VAL A 13 37.19 53.04 -6.47
C VAL A 13 37.73 53.33 -7.87
N ARG A 14 39.06 53.69 -8.03
CA ARG A 14 39.67 53.93 -9.35
C ARG A 14 39.95 52.63 -10.14
N ARG A 15 40.04 51.47 -9.52
CA ARG A 15 40.24 50.21 -10.23
C ARG A 15 38.96 49.59 -10.78
N ALA A 16 37.79 50.06 -10.38
CA ALA A 16 36.51 49.57 -10.83
C ALA A 16 35.98 50.23 -12.13
N SER A 17 36.72 51.19 -12.69
CA SER A 17 36.24 52.01 -13.81
C SER A 17 36.89 51.70 -15.17
N ALA A 18 37.61 50.60 -15.29
CA ALA A 18 38.24 50.17 -16.55
C ALA A 18 37.87 48.73 -16.92
N SER A 19 36.61 48.36 -16.74
CA SER A 19 36.09 47.14 -17.35
C SER A 19 35.49 47.50 -18.70
N THR A 20 36.28 47.28 -19.74
CA THR A 20 35.87 47.29 -21.13
C THR A 20 34.56 46.55 -21.29
N PHE A 21 33.54 47.27 -21.69
CA PHE A 21 32.26 46.71 -22.11
C PHE A 21 32.50 45.92 -23.40
N VAL A 22 32.85 44.67 -23.28
CA VAL A 22 32.75 43.68 -24.37
C VAL A 22 31.28 43.40 -24.54
N ALA A 23 30.66 44.14 -25.46
CA ALA A 23 29.34 43.84 -25.97
C ALA A 23 29.43 42.49 -26.72
N THR A 24 29.32 41.39 -25.98
CA THR A 24 29.05 40.09 -26.57
C THR A 24 27.66 40.15 -27.18
N SER A 25 27.65 40.32 -28.50
CA SER A 25 26.49 40.12 -29.34
C SER A 25 25.92 38.73 -29.03
N LEU A 26 24.91 38.67 -28.18
CA LEU A 26 24.06 37.53 -28.07
C LEU A 26 23.32 37.36 -29.41
N ARG A 27 24.02 36.78 -30.38
CA ARG A 27 23.34 36.19 -31.53
C ARG A 27 22.35 35.16 -30.94
N SER A 28 21.08 35.54 -30.93
CA SER A 28 19.96 34.68 -30.68
C SER A 28 20.08 33.45 -31.60
N PHE A 29 20.72 32.41 -31.10
CA PHE A 29 20.71 31.11 -31.72
C PHE A 29 19.31 30.55 -31.51
N ARG A 30 18.34 31.04 -32.26
CA ARG A 30 17.04 30.42 -32.42
C ARG A 30 17.28 29.11 -33.16
N SER A 31 17.81 28.10 -32.47
CA SER A 31 17.73 26.75 -32.94
C SER A 31 16.22 26.39 -32.99
N ARG A 32 15.67 26.45 -34.17
CA ARG A 32 14.35 25.86 -34.42
C ARG A 32 14.56 24.37 -34.23
N LEU A 33 14.34 23.89 -33.01
CA LEU A 33 14.24 22.46 -32.78
C LEU A 33 13.22 21.94 -33.81
N PRO A 34 13.58 20.96 -34.65
CA PRO A 34 12.66 20.45 -35.65
C PRO A 34 11.41 19.91 -34.92
N LEU A 35 10.25 20.19 -35.47
CA LEU A 35 8.95 19.81 -34.88
C LEU A 35 8.92 18.32 -34.51
N SER A 36 9.66 17.49 -35.26
CA SER A 36 9.88 16.06 -34.99
C SER A 36 10.57 15.79 -33.63
N PHE A 37 11.51 16.65 -33.22
CA PHE A 37 12.21 16.50 -31.93
C PHE A 37 11.29 16.86 -30.76
N ILE A 38 10.45 17.88 -30.91
CA ILE A 38 9.44 18.28 -29.93
C ILE A 38 8.38 17.17 -29.82
N ALA A 39 7.92 16.64 -30.95
CA ALA A 39 6.96 15.52 -30.96
C ALA A 39 7.54 14.26 -30.28
N LEU A 40 8.81 13.94 -30.51
CA LEU A 40 9.48 12.80 -29.88
C LEU A 40 9.63 12.97 -28.37
N MET A 41 9.97 14.19 -27.92
CA MET A 41 10.07 14.53 -26.47
C MET A 41 8.69 14.47 -25.80
N VAL A 42 7.65 14.96 -26.46
CA VAL A 42 6.26 14.90 -25.95
C VAL A 42 5.79 13.46 -25.89
N PHE A 43 6.11 12.65 -26.91
CA PHE A 43 5.76 11.22 -26.92
C PHE A 43 6.51 10.42 -25.85
N ALA A 44 7.79 10.75 -25.60
CA ALA A 44 8.59 10.17 -24.52
C ALA A 44 8.04 10.56 -23.15
N LEU A 45 7.63 11.85 -22.95
CA LEU A 45 7.01 12.33 -21.71
C LEU A 45 5.63 11.71 -21.45
N ILE A 46 4.82 11.53 -22.48
CA ILE A 46 3.51 10.85 -22.36
C ILE A 46 3.71 9.36 -22.07
N GLY A 47 4.71 8.73 -22.69
CA GLY A 47 5.05 7.32 -22.44
C GLY A 47 5.54 7.03 -21.02
N THR A 48 6.18 7.99 -20.36
CA THR A 48 6.66 7.83 -18.98
C THR A 48 5.59 8.19 -17.92
N ALA A 49 4.57 8.97 -18.28
CA ALA A 49 3.55 9.44 -17.34
C ALA A 49 2.38 8.47 -17.12
N GLY A 50 2.30 7.35 -17.81
CA GLY A 50 1.10 6.51 -17.83
C GLY A 50 1.26 5.02 -17.60
N CYS A 51 2.45 4.48 -17.42
CA CYS A 51 2.64 3.04 -17.28
C CYS A 51 3.32 2.66 -15.98
N GLU A 52 2.55 2.49 -14.92
CA GLU A 52 2.91 1.58 -13.83
C GLU A 52 2.81 0.13 -14.36
N TRP A 53 3.69 -0.24 -15.26
CA TRP A 53 3.72 -1.57 -15.90
C TRP A 53 3.94 -2.71 -14.90
N GLY A 54 4.33 -2.39 -13.65
CA GLY A 54 4.61 -3.36 -12.59
C GLY A 54 3.43 -3.75 -11.73
N SER A 55 2.28 -3.06 -11.82
CA SER A 55 1.13 -3.28 -10.92
C SER A 55 -0.08 -3.96 -11.56
N ILE A 56 -0.06 -4.23 -12.87
CA ILE A 56 -1.17 -4.91 -13.55
C ILE A 56 -1.32 -6.33 -12.99
N GLY A 57 -2.46 -6.58 -12.36
CA GLY A 57 -2.78 -7.87 -11.74
C GLY A 57 -2.26 -8.05 -10.30
N TYR A 58 -1.53 -7.09 -9.75
CA TYR A 58 -1.05 -7.12 -8.38
C TYR A 58 -1.74 -6.04 -7.54
N ASN A 59 -2.58 -6.44 -6.62
CA ASN A 59 -3.28 -5.50 -5.74
C ASN A 59 -2.48 -5.16 -4.46
N LYS A 60 -1.15 -5.32 -4.47
CA LYS A 60 -0.31 -5.00 -3.31
C LYS A 60 -0.47 -3.53 -2.94
N GLY A 61 -0.75 -3.27 -1.65
CA GLY A 61 -1.03 -1.93 -1.14
C GLY A 61 -2.49 -1.49 -1.28
N TYR A 62 -3.36 -2.30 -1.91
CA TYR A 62 -4.79 -1.98 -2.00
C TYR A 62 -5.43 -1.93 -0.63
N ALA A 63 -5.96 -0.76 -0.26
CA ALA A 63 -6.58 -0.46 1.03
C ALA A 63 -7.91 0.27 0.83
N PRO A 64 -8.98 -0.44 0.50
CA PRO A 64 -10.27 0.19 0.22
C PRO A 64 -10.90 0.75 1.50
N LYS A 65 -11.63 1.86 1.36
CA LYS A 65 -12.45 2.38 2.45
C LYS A 65 -13.54 1.35 2.79
N GLN A 66 -13.63 1.00 4.06
CA GLN A 66 -14.63 0.07 4.57
C GLN A 66 -15.89 0.82 5.05
N PRO A 67 -17.06 0.17 5.06
CA PRO A 67 -18.31 0.75 5.59
C PRO A 67 -18.20 1.15 7.07
N ILE A 68 -17.47 0.36 7.84
CA ILE A 68 -17.11 0.63 9.23
C ILE A 68 -15.58 0.66 9.33
N ALA A 69 -15.03 1.67 9.97
CA ALA A 69 -13.61 1.80 10.21
C ALA A 69 -13.17 0.81 11.31
N PHE A 70 -12.82 -0.41 10.92
CA PHE A 70 -12.35 -1.43 11.84
C PHE A 70 -10.81 -1.44 11.89
N SER A 71 -10.25 -1.31 13.11
CA SER A 71 -8.81 -1.33 13.35
C SER A 71 -8.36 -2.69 13.88
N HIS A 72 -7.51 -3.38 13.12
CA HIS A 72 -6.82 -4.58 13.62
C HIS A 72 -5.74 -4.21 14.64
N GLU A 73 -5.08 -3.06 14.48
CA GLU A 73 -4.11 -2.55 15.44
C GLU A 73 -4.72 -2.43 16.83
N LEU A 74 -5.93 -1.87 16.93
CA LEU A 74 -6.61 -1.73 18.22
C LEU A 74 -6.99 -3.11 18.80
N HIS A 75 -7.65 -3.96 18.02
CA HIS A 75 -8.20 -5.22 18.52
C HIS A 75 -7.12 -6.30 18.73
N ALA A 76 -6.36 -6.61 17.67
CA ALA A 76 -5.33 -7.65 17.72
C ALA A 76 -3.99 -7.13 18.29
N GLY A 77 -3.65 -5.87 17.99
CA GLY A 77 -2.40 -5.27 18.43
C GLY A 77 -2.42 -4.86 19.88
N GLN A 78 -3.33 -4.00 20.30
CA GLN A 78 -3.37 -3.44 21.66
C GLN A 78 -4.12 -4.38 22.62
N TYR A 79 -5.32 -4.82 22.28
CA TYR A 79 -6.14 -5.67 23.15
C TYR A 79 -5.82 -7.16 23.06
N LYS A 80 -4.93 -7.57 22.15
CA LYS A 80 -4.47 -8.97 21.98
C LYS A 80 -5.61 -9.96 21.72
N VAL A 81 -6.69 -9.52 21.05
CA VAL A 81 -7.76 -10.41 20.63
C VAL A 81 -7.20 -11.40 19.60
N GLN A 82 -7.40 -12.68 19.85
CA GLN A 82 -6.85 -13.74 19.00
C GLN A 82 -7.52 -13.75 17.61
N CYS A 83 -6.72 -14.00 16.57
CA CYS A 83 -7.20 -14.03 15.17
C CYS A 83 -8.41 -14.96 15.01
N LEU A 84 -8.32 -16.16 15.59
CA LEU A 84 -9.34 -17.20 15.48
C LEU A 84 -10.61 -16.91 16.28
N TYR A 85 -10.61 -15.91 17.17
CA TYR A 85 -11.83 -15.47 17.83
C TYR A 85 -12.81 -14.85 16.82
N CYS A 86 -12.29 -14.04 15.91
CA CYS A 86 -13.08 -13.38 14.87
C CYS A 86 -13.16 -14.22 13.58
N HIS A 87 -12.05 -14.85 13.18
CA HIS A 87 -11.95 -15.66 11.97
C HIS A 87 -12.06 -17.15 12.27
N ALA A 88 -13.08 -17.52 13.06
CA ALA A 88 -13.30 -18.90 13.49
C ALA A 88 -13.57 -19.82 12.29
N GLY A 89 -12.98 -21.03 12.34
CA GLY A 89 -13.19 -22.06 11.32
C GLY A 89 -12.26 -21.95 10.10
N VAL A 90 -11.40 -20.92 10.01
CA VAL A 90 -10.43 -20.79 8.92
C VAL A 90 -9.47 -21.97 8.83
N GLU A 91 -9.23 -22.67 9.94
CA GLU A 91 -8.40 -23.88 10.00
C GLU A 91 -9.10 -25.14 9.40
N ARG A 92 -10.38 -25.04 9.07
CA ARG A 92 -11.18 -26.14 8.50
C ARG A 92 -11.85 -25.79 7.17
N SER A 93 -11.81 -24.53 6.76
CA SER A 93 -12.48 -24.04 5.56
C SER A 93 -11.48 -23.55 4.52
N ALA A 94 -11.83 -23.71 3.24
CA ALA A 94 -11.11 -23.09 2.15
C ALA A 94 -11.21 -21.55 2.21
N HIS A 95 -12.30 -21.02 2.74
CA HIS A 95 -12.54 -19.59 2.88
C HIS A 95 -12.34 -19.12 4.32
N SER A 96 -11.68 -17.97 4.50
CA SER A 96 -11.65 -17.28 5.78
C SER A 96 -12.91 -16.44 5.93
N PRO A 97 -13.74 -16.68 6.95
CA PRO A 97 -14.94 -15.89 7.15
C PRO A 97 -14.59 -14.48 7.66
N VAL A 98 -15.35 -13.48 7.22
CA VAL A 98 -15.49 -12.23 7.95
C VAL A 98 -16.44 -12.51 9.13
N PRO A 99 -16.11 -12.08 10.37
CA PRO A 99 -16.94 -12.40 11.54
C PRO A 99 -18.36 -11.84 11.39
N SER A 100 -19.33 -12.60 11.88
CA SER A 100 -20.72 -12.12 11.96
C SER A 100 -20.85 -10.98 12.98
N LEU A 101 -21.90 -10.17 12.85
CA LEU A 101 -22.18 -9.08 13.79
C LEU A 101 -22.28 -9.56 15.24
N ASN A 102 -22.76 -10.78 15.48
CA ASN A 102 -22.80 -11.37 16.83
C ASN A 102 -21.45 -11.36 17.52
N ILE A 103 -20.37 -11.66 16.80
CA ILE A 103 -19.01 -11.68 17.35
C ILE A 103 -18.60 -10.26 17.79
N CYS A 104 -18.91 -9.26 17.00
CA CYS A 104 -18.65 -7.86 17.35
C CYS A 104 -19.47 -7.45 18.59
N MET A 105 -20.75 -7.80 18.62
CA MET A 105 -21.69 -7.44 19.68
C MET A 105 -21.45 -8.17 21.00
N ASN A 106 -20.63 -9.24 21.03
CA ASN A 106 -20.20 -9.84 22.32
C ASN A 106 -19.53 -8.82 23.25
N CYS A 107 -18.87 -7.80 22.67
CA CYS A 107 -18.25 -6.72 23.43
C CYS A 107 -18.98 -5.39 23.23
N HIS A 108 -19.36 -5.06 21.99
CA HIS A 108 -19.87 -3.73 21.65
C HIS A 108 -21.30 -3.47 22.09
N ILE A 109 -21.98 -4.45 22.67
CA ILE A 109 -23.23 -4.21 23.37
C ILE A 109 -23.04 -3.29 24.61
N ALA A 110 -21.81 -3.27 25.17
CA ALA A 110 -21.47 -2.49 26.36
C ALA A 110 -20.23 -1.62 26.20
N VAL A 111 -19.37 -1.91 25.21
CA VAL A 111 -18.08 -1.24 25.01
C VAL A 111 -18.14 -0.27 23.86
N ALA A 112 -17.71 0.99 24.09
CA ALA A 112 -17.60 2.07 23.10
C ALA A 112 -18.92 2.41 22.38
N THR A 113 -20.06 2.25 23.05
CA THR A 113 -21.40 2.43 22.49
C THR A 113 -21.69 3.86 22.03
N ASP A 114 -20.93 4.84 22.51
CA ASP A 114 -20.96 6.24 22.14
C ASP A 114 -20.27 6.55 20.80
N LYS A 115 -19.45 5.64 20.30
CA LYS A 115 -18.68 5.86 19.07
C LYS A 115 -19.54 5.71 17.81
N PRO A 116 -19.41 6.62 16.82
CA PRO A 116 -20.25 6.60 15.61
C PRO A 116 -20.17 5.27 14.84
N GLU A 117 -18.97 4.66 14.75
CA GLU A 117 -18.80 3.39 14.05
C GLU A 117 -19.47 2.21 14.78
N ILE A 118 -19.54 2.27 16.12
CA ILE A 118 -20.25 1.27 16.93
C ILE A 118 -21.76 1.49 16.86
N GLN A 119 -22.23 2.73 16.74
CA GLN A 119 -23.66 3.02 16.52
C GLN A 119 -24.13 2.44 15.17
N LYS A 120 -23.35 2.58 14.09
CA LYS A 120 -23.62 1.94 12.79
C LYS A 120 -23.66 0.41 12.93
N LEU A 121 -22.72 -0.16 13.66
CA LEU A 121 -22.66 -1.60 13.93
C LEU A 121 -23.91 -2.08 14.66
N THR A 122 -24.34 -1.34 15.69
CA THR A 122 -25.52 -1.65 16.49
C THR A 122 -26.81 -1.52 15.68
N GLU A 123 -26.91 -0.52 14.83
CA GLU A 123 -28.04 -0.34 13.92
C GLU A 123 -28.16 -1.53 12.96
N ALA A 124 -27.05 -1.90 12.27
CA ALA A 124 -27.02 -3.06 11.39
C ALA A 124 -27.38 -4.37 12.11
N TYR A 125 -26.90 -4.53 13.35
CA TYR A 125 -27.22 -5.69 14.18
C TYR A 125 -28.71 -5.77 14.52
N ASN A 126 -29.31 -4.67 14.94
CA ASN A 126 -30.71 -4.60 15.29
C ASN A 126 -31.63 -4.85 14.08
N ASN A 127 -31.24 -4.33 12.92
CA ASN A 127 -31.95 -4.49 11.65
C ASN A 127 -31.70 -5.89 11.02
N LYS A 128 -30.75 -6.67 11.55
CA LYS A 128 -30.30 -7.95 10.98
C LYS A 128 -29.73 -7.80 9.56
N GLU A 129 -29.08 -6.68 9.30
CA GLU A 129 -28.46 -6.36 8.03
C GLU A 129 -26.98 -6.68 8.07
N PRO A 130 -26.41 -7.39 7.07
CA PRO A 130 -24.98 -7.61 7.02
C PRO A 130 -24.22 -6.33 6.66
N ILE A 131 -23.03 -6.14 7.22
CA ILE A 131 -22.14 -5.08 6.78
C ILE A 131 -21.55 -5.46 5.41
N PRO A 132 -21.68 -4.63 4.37
CA PRO A 132 -21.17 -4.91 3.03
C PRO A 132 -19.67 -4.64 2.94
N TRP A 133 -18.86 -5.47 3.63
CA TRP A 133 -17.41 -5.34 3.64
C TRP A 133 -16.81 -5.39 2.24
N VAL A 134 -15.89 -4.49 1.95
CA VAL A 134 -15.13 -4.49 0.70
C VAL A 134 -13.98 -5.47 0.80
N LYS A 135 -13.92 -6.43 -0.14
CA LYS A 135 -12.87 -7.44 -0.19
C LYS A 135 -11.50 -6.80 -0.44
N VAL A 136 -10.53 -7.03 0.45
CA VAL A 136 -9.17 -6.48 0.37
C VAL A 136 -8.25 -7.41 -0.41
N HIS A 137 -8.25 -8.69 -0.06
CA HIS A 137 -7.41 -9.70 -0.71
C HIS A 137 -8.18 -10.39 -1.81
N MET A 138 -7.72 -10.24 -3.04
CA MET A 138 -8.39 -10.78 -4.21
C MET A 138 -7.46 -11.71 -4.99
N LEU A 139 -8.00 -12.84 -5.39
CA LEU A 139 -7.41 -13.73 -6.38
C LEU A 139 -8.34 -13.79 -7.58
N PRO A 140 -7.81 -14.02 -8.80
CA PRO A 140 -8.64 -14.27 -9.98
C PRO A 140 -9.52 -15.52 -9.78
N ASP A 141 -10.70 -15.55 -10.38
CA ASP A 141 -11.69 -16.62 -10.17
C ASP A 141 -11.20 -18.02 -10.58
N HIS A 142 -10.21 -18.06 -11.48
CA HIS A 142 -9.58 -19.31 -11.91
C HIS A 142 -8.53 -19.85 -10.91
N VAL A 143 -8.29 -19.15 -9.80
CA VAL A 143 -7.37 -19.59 -8.74
C VAL A 143 -8.16 -20.07 -7.53
N LYS A 144 -7.95 -21.32 -7.16
CA LYS A 144 -8.56 -21.94 -5.97
C LYS A 144 -7.54 -21.97 -4.85
N PHE A 145 -7.80 -21.19 -3.81
CA PHE A 145 -6.96 -21.12 -2.62
C PHE A 145 -7.65 -21.74 -1.42
N ASN A 146 -6.93 -22.55 -0.67
CA ASN A 146 -7.45 -23.21 0.52
C ASN A 146 -6.74 -22.69 1.78
N HIS A 147 -7.42 -21.90 2.59
CA HIS A 147 -6.90 -21.41 3.86
C HIS A 147 -6.56 -22.53 4.83
N SER A 148 -7.42 -23.55 4.96
CA SER A 148 -7.22 -24.60 5.97
C SER A 148 -5.90 -25.33 5.81
N ALA A 149 -5.48 -25.64 4.57
CA ALA A 149 -4.20 -26.28 4.31
C ALA A 149 -3.00 -25.46 4.80
N HIS A 150 -3.05 -24.13 4.62
CA HIS A 150 -1.99 -23.22 5.04
C HIS A 150 -2.00 -22.97 6.55
N VAL A 151 -3.19 -22.79 7.14
CA VAL A 151 -3.35 -22.58 8.57
C VAL A 151 -2.95 -23.82 9.37
N GLN A 152 -3.28 -25.01 8.89
CA GLN A 152 -2.86 -26.27 9.51
C GLN A 152 -1.34 -26.50 9.39
N LYS A 153 -0.73 -26.10 8.25
CA LYS A 153 0.71 -26.26 8.04
C LYS A 153 1.54 -25.37 8.96
N PHE A 154 1.15 -24.11 9.17
CA PHE A 154 1.97 -23.11 9.85
C PHE A 154 1.45 -22.71 11.24
N GLY A 155 0.19 -23.00 11.55
CA GLY A 155 -0.48 -22.53 12.76
C GLY A 155 -0.82 -21.03 12.73
N ALA A 156 -1.83 -20.61 13.50
CA ALA A 156 -2.13 -19.19 13.72
C ALA A 156 -1.26 -18.65 14.89
N PRO A 157 -0.78 -17.40 14.84
CA PRO A 157 -0.95 -16.38 13.79
C PRO A 157 0.05 -16.46 12.63
N GLN A 158 1.05 -17.35 12.68
CA GLN A 158 2.16 -17.41 11.73
C GLN A 158 1.68 -17.61 10.28
N ALA A 159 0.67 -18.48 10.10
CA ALA A 159 0.05 -18.68 8.79
C ALA A 159 -0.54 -17.39 8.21
N CYS A 160 -1.19 -16.59 9.05
CA CYS A 160 -1.80 -15.33 8.66
C CYS A 160 -0.75 -14.32 8.19
N HIS A 161 0.31 -14.15 8.98
CA HIS A 161 1.38 -13.17 8.70
C HIS A 161 2.14 -13.44 7.40
N LYS A 162 2.29 -14.71 7.00
CA LYS A 162 2.98 -15.06 5.74
C LYS A 162 2.37 -14.39 4.51
N CYS A 163 1.06 -14.20 4.49
CA CYS A 163 0.32 -13.64 3.36
C CYS A 163 -0.22 -12.24 3.66
N HIS A 164 -0.80 -12.06 4.84
CA HIS A 164 -1.47 -10.82 5.23
C HIS A 164 -0.54 -9.79 5.89
N GLY A 165 0.72 -10.17 6.19
CA GLY A 165 1.69 -9.30 6.87
C GLY A 165 1.37 -9.09 8.36
N PRO A 166 1.93 -8.05 9.00
CA PRO A 166 1.77 -7.77 10.41
C PRO A 166 0.40 -7.13 10.69
N VAL A 167 -0.66 -7.93 10.58
CA VAL A 167 -2.07 -7.48 10.68
C VAL A 167 -2.35 -6.71 11.97
N GLU A 168 -1.72 -7.13 13.07
CA GLU A 168 -1.83 -6.50 14.38
C GLU A 168 -1.24 -5.08 14.46
N SER A 169 -0.60 -4.60 13.42
CA SER A 169 -0.14 -3.22 13.29
C SER A 169 -0.92 -2.41 12.25
N MET A 170 -2.01 -2.96 11.71
CA MET A 170 -2.78 -2.33 10.65
C MET A 170 -4.00 -1.61 11.23
N GLU A 171 -3.95 -0.28 11.22
CA GLU A 171 -5.13 0.56 11.46
C GLU A 171 -6.14 0.41 10.32
N VAL A 172 -5.66 0.44 9.08
CA VAL A 172 -6.45 0.16 7.89
C VAL A 172 -5.88 -1.09 7.23
N MET A 173 -6.75 -2.08 7.01
CA MET A 173 -6.36 -3.33 6.36
C MET A 173 -6.02 -3.10 4.88
N TYR A 174 -4.85 -3.60 4.46
CA TYR A 174 -4.40 -3.52 3.07
C TYR A 174 -3.82 -4.86 2.59
N GLN A 175 -3.80 -5.09 1.29
CA GLN A 175 -3.15 -6.26 0.72
C GLN A 175 -1.62 -6.13 0.83
N HIS A 176 -1.02 -6.87 1.75
CA HIS A 176 0.42 -6.83 2.04
C HIS A 176 1.26 -7.52 0.96
N SER A 177 0.92 -8.75 0.63
CA SER A 177 1.67 -9.57 -0.34
C SER A 177 1.10 -9.42 -1.75
N SER A 178 1.92 -9.68 -2.77
CA SER A 178 1.48 -9.56 -4.17
C SER A 178 0.39 -10.56 -4.54
N LEU A 179 0.38 -11.74 -3.89
CA LEU A 179 -0.51 -12.87 -4.18
C LEU A 179 -0.46 -13.33 -5.65
N SER A 180 0.63 -13.00 -6.35
CA SER A 180 0.85 -13.48 -7.72
C SER A 180 1.16 -14.96 -7.76
N MET A 181 0.91 -15.60 -8.92
CA MET A 181 1.28 -17.01 -9.14
C MET A 181 2.76 -17.26 -8.82
N GLY A 182 3.66 -16.38 -9.29
CA GLY A 182 5.11 -16.49 -9.04
C GLY A 182 5.44 -16.44 -7.55
N TRP A 183 4.78 -15.55 -6.80
CA TRP A 183 4.96 -15.43 -5.35
C TRP A 183 4.51 -16.71 -4.61
N CYS A 184 3.36 -17.28 -4.98
CA CYS A 184 2.87 -18.55 -4.41
C CYS A 184 3.82 -19.71 -4.74
N VAL A 185 4.21 -19.85 -6.01
CA VAL A 185 5.08 -20.93 -6.48
C VAL A 185 6.48 -20.82 -5.86
N GLN A 186 7.00 -19.62 -5.64
CA GLN A 186 8.28 -19.41 -4.97
C GLN A 186 8.25 -19.97 -3.53
N CYS A 187 7.17 -19.72 -2.79
CA CYS A 187 6.98 -20.28 -1.45
C CYS A 187 6.85 -21.80 -1.49
N HIS A 188 6.01 -22.34 -2.40
CA HIS A 188 5.79 -23.77 -2.54
C HIS A 188 7.04 -24.55 -2.96
N ARG A 189 7.99 -23.94 -3.66
CA ARG A 189 9.26 -24.56 -4.06
C ARG A 189 10.30 -24.65 -2.94
N GLN A 190 10.05 -24.01 -1.80
CA GLN A 190 10.97 -24.12 -0.66
C GLN A 190 10.94 -25.55 -0.11
N PRO A 191 12.11 -26.23 0.03
CA PRO A 191 12.17 -27.64 0.41
C PRO A 191 11.49 -27.96 1.74
N GLU A 192 11.51 -27.01 2.69
CA GLU A 192 10.90 -27.15 4.01
C GLU A 192 9.35 -27.15 3.97
N HIS A 193 8.77 -26.64 2.89
CA HIS A 193 7.31 -26.59 2.77
C HIS A 193 6.71 -27.88 2.22
N GLN A 194 7.45 -28.60 1.36
CA GLN A 194 6.98 -29.84 0.71
C GLN A 194 5.60 -29.66 0.05
N ALA A 195 5.40 -28.48 -0.58
CA ALA A 195 4.10 -28.07 -1.09
C ALA A 195 3.96 -28.42 -2.58
N PRO A 196 2.74 -28.73 -3.07
CA PRO A 196 2.53 -29.07 -4.47
C PRO A 196 2.75 -27.83 -5.37
N VAL A 197 3.32 -28.08 -6.57
CA VAL A 197 3.61 -27.04 -7.57
C VAL A 197 2.97 -27.34 -8.93
N ASN A 198 2.16 -28.39 -9.04
CA ASN A 198 1.44 -28.73 -10.26
C ASN A 198 0.27 -27.77 -10.51
N CYS A 199 -0.06 -27.54 -11.77
CA CYS A 199 -1.08 -26.57 -12.18
C CYS A 199 -2.44 -26.86 -11.58
N SER A 200 -2.85 -28.14 -11.56
CA SER A 200 -4.18 -28.58 -11.10
C SER A 200 -4.39 -28.45 -9.58
N THR A 201 -3.36 -28.15 -8.79
CA THR A 201 -3.53 -27.87 -7.36
C THR A 201 -4.24 -26.54 -7.11
N CYS A 202 -4.00 -25.57 -7.99
CA CYS A 202 -4.52 -24.21 -7.84
C CYS A 202 -5.53 -23.83 -8.93
N HIS A 203 -5.57 -24.58 -10.05
CA HIS A 203 -6.41 -24.29 -11.21
C HIS A 203 -7.29 -25.50 -11.56
N TYR A 204 -8.52 -25.54 -11.01
CA TYR A 204 -9.51 -26.60 -11.24
C TYR A 204 -10.94 -26.07 -11.19
#